data_60c4de2f907188ac293d8830b692c4ed
#
_entry.id   60c4de2f907188ac293d8830b692c4ed
#
_cell.length_a   1.000
_cell.length_b   1.000
_cell.length_c   1.000
_cell.angle_alpha   90.00
_cell.angle_beta   90.00
_cell.angle_gamma   90.00
#
_symmetry.space_group_name_H-M   'P 1'
#
loop_
_entity.id
_entity.type
_entity.pdbx_description
1 polymer ?
#
loop_
_entity_poly.entity_id
_entity_poly.type
_entity_poly.pdbx_seq_one_letter_code
_entity_poly.pdbx_strand_id
1 'polypeptide(L)'
;MNFRPHRYQQIALDKIISTPRVGLFLDMGLGKTVVTLTAIDELIYNCYEIEKVLVIAPLRVAEDTWSRECEKWDHLRHLRISKILGTPSQRRNALLKDADIYIINRENVAWLTNELSSIGNAWDFDMVVIDELSSFKSSKSQRFKALKKYITLSKRVVGLTGTPAPNGLIDLWSQIYLLDSGERLGRTVSGYRERYFLPDKRNQTTIFSYKPKEESEKAIYDKISDICVSMSAEDW
;
A
#
# COMPACT_ATOMS: atom_id res chain seq x y z
N MET A 1 9.78 -18.03 -16.67
CA MET A 1 9.99 -18.96 -15.53
C MET A 1 8.63 -19.30 -14.92
N ASN A 2 8.39 -20.56 -14.58
CA ASN A 2 7.15 -20.96 -13.91
C ASN A 2 7.20 -20.56 -12.42
N PHE A 3 6.20 -19.85 -11.96
CA PHE A 3 6.04 -19.50 -10.56
C PHE A 3 5.43 -20.69 -9.79
N ARG A 4 6.10 -21.09 -8.73
CA ARG A 4 5.59 -22.04 -7.76
C ARG A 4 5.69 -21.39 -6.38
N PRO A 5 4.58 -20.93 -5.81
CA PRO A 5 4.61 -20.22 -4.53
C PRO A 5 5.10 -21.13 -3.41
N HIS A 6 5.99 -20.63 -2.57
CA HIS A 6 6.24 -21.22 -1.26
C HIS A 6 4.99 -21.12 -0.39
N ARG A 7 4.91 -21.91 0.67
CA ARG A 7 3.74 -21.93 1.57
C ARG A 7 3.37 -20.54 2.10
N TYR A 8 4.36 -19.76 2.52
CA TYR A 8 4.13 -18.39 2.99
C TYR A 8 3.63 -17.45 1.88
N GLN A 9 4.12 -17.62 0.65
CA GLN A 9 3.64 -16.86 -0.50
C GLN A 9 2.19 -17.22 -0.84
N GLN A 10 1.83 -18.48 -0.72
CA GLN A 10 0.44 -18.92 -0.93
C GLN A 10 -0.48 -18.30 0.12
N ILE A 11 -0.09 -18.28 1.39
CA ILE A 11 -0.86 -17.61 2.46
C ILE A 11 -1.05 -16.12 2.16
N ALA A 12 0.01 -15.44 1.71
CA ALA A 12 -0.07 -14.03 1.34
C ALA A 12 -0.96 -13.80 0.11
N LEU A 13 -0.86 -14.65 -0.90
CA LEU A 13 -1.69 -14.63 -2.10
C LEU A 13 -3.18 -14.80 -1.74
N ASP A 14 -3.50 -15.85 -0.99
CA ASP A 14 -4.87 -16.14 -0.54
C ASP A 14 -5.44 -14.99 0.29
N LYS A 15 -4.59 -14.35 1.09
CA LYS A 15 -4.98 -13.19 1.90
C LYS A 15 -5.31 -11.97 1.03
N ILE A 16 -4.53 -11.68 -0.01
CA ILE A 16 -4.85 -10.60 -0.95
C ILE A 16 -6.18 -10.87 -1.65
N ILE A 17 -6.40 -12.10 -2.12
CA ILE A 17 -7.61 -12.46 -2.88
C ILE A 17 -8.85 -12.40 -1.97
N SER A 18 -8.77 -12.96 -0.78
CA SER A 18 -9.92 -13.06 0.14
C SER A 18 -10.24 -11.79 0.91
N THR A 19 -9.29 -10.85 1.05
CA THR A 19 -9.43 -9.67 1.88
C THR A 19 -9.30 -8.40 1.03
N PRO A 20 -10.36 -7.61 0.85
CA PRO A 20 -10.34 -6.43 -0.01
C PRO A 20 -9.32 -5.36 0.41
N ARG A 21 -9.02 -5.28 1.70
CA ARG A 21 -8.09 -4.29 2.25
C ARG A 21 -7.08 -4.98 3.17
N VAL A 22 -5.83 -5.08 2.71
CA VAL A 22 -4.84 -5.93 3.37
C VAL A 22 -3.46 -5.26 3.46
N GLY A 23 -2.78 -5.46 4.58
CA GLY A 23 -1.37 -5.13 4.78
C GLY A 23 -0.52 -6.41 4.79
N LEU A 24 0.47 -6.48 3.92
CA LEU A 24 1.48 -7.53 3.91
C LEU A 24 2.79 -7.00 4.48
N PHE A 25 3.10 -7.41 5.69
CA PHE A 25 4.33 -7.07 6.41
C PHE A 25 5.31 -8.22 6.27
N LEU A 26 5.91 -8.31 5.10
CA LEU A 26 6.82 -9.38 4.71
C LEU A 26 8.23 -8.83 4.57
N ASP A 27 9.22 -9.52 5.08
CA ASP A 27 10.63 -9.14 4.95
C ASP A 27 11.06 -8.97 3.49
N MET A 28 12.18 -8.28 3.31
CA MET A 28 12.77 -8.11 1.97
C MET A 28 13.15 -9.47 1.39
N GLY A 29 12.95 -9.63 0.07
CA GLY A 29 13.27 -10.89 -0.61
C GLY A 29 12.20 -11.98 -0.56
N LEU A 30 11.15 -11.86 0.24
CA LEU A 30 10.06 -12.85 0.33
C LEU A 30 9.09 -12.84 -0.87
N GLY A 31 9.38 -12.08 -1.92
CA GLY A 31 8.61 -12.12 -3.16
C GLY A 31 7.28 -11.35 -3.14
N LYS A 32 7.18 -10.27 -2.35
CA LYS A 32 5.97 -9.42 -2.29
C LYS A 32 5.43 -9.05 -3.67
N THR A 33 6.32 -8.67 -4.59
CA THR A 33 5.93 -8.19 -5.93
C THR A 33 5.29 -9.30 -6.75
N VAL A 34 5.92 -10.47 -6.86
CA VAL A 34 5.35 -11.59 -7.65
C VAL A 34 4.05 -12.11 -7.06
N VAL A 35 3.95 -12.20 -5.73
CA VAL A 35 2.71 -12.60 -5.05
C VAL A 35 1.58 -11.60 -5.34
N THR A 36 1.87 -10.30 -5.27
CA THR A 36 0.87 -9.26 -5.54
C THR A 36 0.46 -9.24 -7.02
N LEU A 37 1.42 -9.39 -7.95
CA LEU A 37 1.12 -9.50 -9.38
C LEU A 37 0.28 -10.74 -9.70
N THR A 38 0.57 -11.87 -9.06
CA THR A 38 -0.24 -13.09 -9.22
C THR A 38 -1.67 -12.88 -8.69
N ALA A 39 -1.83 -12.18 -7.58
CA ALA A 39 -3.16 -11.83 -7.06
C ALA A 39 -3.91 -10.87 -8.01
N ILE A 40 -3.22 -9.90 -8.60
CA ILE A 40 -3.80 -8.98 -9.59
C ILE A 40 -4.28 -9.76 -10.82
N ASP A 41 -3.45 -10.67 -11.33
CA ASP A 41 -3.79 -11.53 -12.45
C ASP A 41 -5.05 -12.35 -12.17
N GLU A 42 -5.10 -13.01 -11.02
CA GLU A 42 -6.26 -13.80 -10.57
C GLU A 42 -7.53 -12.93 -10.48
N LEU A 43 -7.43 -11.74 -9.88
CA LEU A 43 -8.56 -10.84 -9.68
C LEU A 43 -9.08 -10.22 -10.98
N ILE A 44 -8.22 -9.98 -11.97
CA ILE A 44 -8.63 -9.45 -13.28
C ILE A 44 -9.19 -10.56 -14.17
N TYR A 45 -8.45 -11.64 -14.37
CA TYR A 45 -8.70 -12.58 -15.46
C TYR A 45 -9.47 -13.83 -15.06
N ASN A 46 -9.48 -14.20 -13.78
CA ASN A 46 -10.22 -15.36 -13.29
C ASN A 46 -11.44 -14.96 -12.44
N CYS A 47 -11.29 -14.00 -11.54
CA CYS A 47 -12.40 -13.53 -10.70
C CYS A 47 -13.25 -12.44 -11.37
N TYR A 48 -12.70 -11.71 -12.33
CA TYR A 48 -13.37 -10.56 -13.01
C TYR A 48 -13.86 -9.49 -12.01
N GLU A 49 -13.12 -9.30 -10.91
CA GLU A 49 -13.52 -8.41 -9.82
C GLU A 49 -13.00 -6.98 -10.03
N ILE A 50 -11.85 -6.86 -10.68
CA ILE A 50 -11.16 -5.58 -10.94
C ILE A 50 -10.72 -5.49 -12.40
N GLU A 51 -10.55 -4.26 -12.90
CA GLU A 51 -10.07 -3.99 -14.26
C GLU A 51 -8.78 -3.18 -14.25
N LYS A 52 -8.67 -2.16 -13.37
CA LYS A 52 -7.54 -1.23 -13.32
C LYS A 52 -6.89 -1.19 -11.96
N VAL A 53 -5.58 -1.34 -11.95
CA VAL A 53 -4.75 -1.33 -10.74
C VAL A 53 -3.78 -0.15 -10.78
N LEU A 54 -3.73 0.63 -9.69
CA LEU A 54 -2.70 1.64 -9.45
C LEU A 54 -1.66 1.09 -8.48
N VAL A 55 -0.40 1.03 -8.90
CA VAL A 55 0.75 0.71 -8.06
C VAL A 55 1.49 2.00 -7.72
N ILE A 56 1.61 2.30 -6.43
CA ILE A 56 2.36 3.44 -5.89
C ILE A 56 3.63 2.90 -5.27
N ALA A 57 4.80 3.25 -5.81
CA ALA A 57 6.08 2.70 -5.39
C ALA A 57 7.17 3.77 -5.25
N PRO A 58 8.31 3.48 -4.61
CA PRO A 58 9.52 4.31 -4.73
C PRO A 58 9.95 4.41 -6.20
N LEU A 59 10.55 5.56 -6.60
CA LEU A 59 10.87 5.84 -8.00
C LEU A 59 11.62 4.69 -8.69
N ARG A 60 12.72 4.20 -8.12
CA ARG A 60 13.52 3.11 -8.69
C ARG A 60 12.71 1.81 -8.87
N VAL A 61 11.82 1.53 -7.94
CA VAL A 61 10.94 0.34 -8.00
C VAL A 61 9.87 0.53 -9.07
N ALA A 62 9.32 1.73 -9.19
CA ALA A 62 8.34 2.10 -10.21
C ALA A 62 8.92 2.05 -11.63
N GLU A 63 10.19 2.41 -11.79
CA GLU A 63 10.88 2.41 -13.08
C GLU A 63 11.08 1.00 -13.65
N ASP A 64 11.34 0.00 -12.78
CA ASP A 64 11.92 -1.24 -13.25
C ASP A 64 11.34 -2.51 -12.58
N THR A 65 11.28 -2.58 -11.26
CA THR A 65 11.02 -3.84 -10.53
C THR A 65 9.73 -4.53 -10.96
N TRP A 66 8.62 -3.81 -11.02
CA TRP A 66 7.31 -4.37 -11.35
C TRP A 66 7.25 -4.90 -12.78
N SER A 67 7.81 -4.18 -13.74
CA SER A 67 7.84 -4.63 -15.14
C SER A 67 8.75 -5.83 -15.34
N ARG A 68 9.92 -5.85 -14.71
CA ARG A 68 10.81 -7.03 -14.76
C ARG A 68 10.17 -8.29 -14.16
N GLU A 69 9.43 -8.16 -13.06
CA GLU A 69 8.73 -9.31 -12.49
C GLU A 69 7.65 -9.84 -13.45
N CYS A 70 6.92 -8.98 -14.15
CA CYS A 70 5.98 -9.42 -15.19
C CYS A 70 6.67 -10.16 -16.34
N GLU A 71 7.82 -9.67 -16.81
CA GLU A 71 8.60 -10.32 -17.88
C GLU A 71 9.20 -11.64 -17.43
N LYS A 72 9.62 -11.76 -16.17
CA LYS A 72 10.28 -12.91 -15.60
C LYS A 72 9.37 -14.13 -15.49
N TRP A 73 8.12 -13.92 -15.06
CA TRP A 73 7.18 -14.99 -14.78
C TRP A 73 6.23 -15.24 -15.95
N ASP A 74 6.18 -16.48 -16.45
CA ASP A 74 5.44 -16.81 -17.68
C ASP A 74 3.95 -16.49 -17.59
N HIS A 75 3.32 -16.69 -16.44
CA HIS A 75 1.90 -16.43 -16.21
C HIS A 75 1.56 -14.93 -16.11
N LEU A 76 2.55 -14.03 -15.97
CA LEU A 76 2.33 -12.59 -15.82
C LEU A 76 2.65 -11.77 -17.09
N ARG A 77 3.20 -12.40 -18.14
CA ARG A 77 3.68 -11.70 -19.34
C ARG A 77 2.59 -11.00 -20.15
N HIS A 78 1.36 -11.42 -20.00
CA HIS A 78 0.23 -10.82 -20.68
C HIS A 78 -0.29 -9.54 -20.02
N LEU A 79 0.11 -9.26 -18.77
CA LEU A 79 -0.28 -8.05 -18.05
C LEU A 79 0.29 -6.80 -18.72
N ARG A 80 -0.58 -5.86 -19.04
CA ARG A 80 -0.23 -4.60 -19.69
C ARG A 80 0.09 -3.55 -18.64
N ILE A 81 1.29 -2.98 -18.71
CA ILE A 81 1.77 -1.98 -17.76
C ILE A 81 1.92 -0.62 -18.42
N SER A 82 1.42 0.43 -17.75
CA SER A 82 1.68 1.83 -18.08
C SER A 82 2.39 2.53 -16.93
N LYS A 83 3.54 3.14 -17.20
CA LYS A 83 4.35 3.85 -16.20
C LYS A 83 4.03 5.35 -16.23
N ILE A 84 3.40 5.86 -15.18
CA ILE A 84 3.06 7.28 -15.00
C ILE A 84 4.28 8.00 -14.40
N LEU A 85 5.34 8.10 -15.19
CA LEU A 85 6.64 8.62 -14.78
C LEU A 85 7.10 9.75 -15.73
N GLY A 86 8.16 10.46 -15.33
CA GLY A 86 8.77 11.52 -16.14
C GLY A 86 8.08 12.87 -16.03
N THR A 87 8.03 13.62 -17.14
CA THR A 87 7.42 14.95 -17.19
C THR A 87 5.88 14.88 -17.06
N PRO A 88 5.21 16.00 -16.70
CA PRO A 88 3.74 16.01 -16.64
C PRO A 88 3.06 15.55 -17.94
N SER A 89 3.62 15.91 -19.11
CA SER A 89 3.08 15.47 -20.41
C SER A 89 3.23 13.96 -20.60
N GLN A 90 4.38 13.38 -20.26
CA GLN A 90 4.61 11.95 -20.32
C GLN A 90 3.65 11.19 -19.38
N ARG A 91 3.42 11.70 -18.18
CA ARG A 91 2.47 11.11 -17.22
C ARG A 91 1.03 11.16 -17.72
N ARG A 92 0.59 12.28 -18.34
CA ARG A 92 -0.74 12.36 -18.97
C ARG A 92 -0.90 11.34 -20.09
N ASN A 93 0.09 11.22 -20.95
CA ASN A 93 0.08 10.23 -22.02
C ASN A 93 0.03 8.79 -21.47
N ALA A 94 0.71 8.52 -20.36
CA ALA A 94 0.67 7.22 -19.71
C ALA A 94 -0.71 6.90 -19.11
N LEU A 95 -1.42 7.89 -18.57
CA LEU A 95 -2.79 7.72 -18.06
C LEU A 95 -3.81 7.37 -19.17
N LEU A 96 -3.56 7.80 -20.41
CA LEU A 96 -4.44 7.55 -21.56
C LEU A 96 -4.22 6.17 -22.21
N LYS A 97 -3.17 5.45 -21.83
CA LYS A 97 -2.91 4.11 -22.37
C LYS A 97 -3.91 3.12 -21.79
N ASP A 98 -4.32 2.17 -22.61
CA ASP A 98 -5.06 1.00 -22.14
C ASP A 98 -4.09 0.01 -21.48
N ALA A 99 -4.20 -0.14 -20.17
CA ALA A 99 -3.33 -0.99 -19.36
C ALA A 99 -4.09 -1.58 -18.17
N ASP A 100 -3.62 -2.73 -17.70
CA ASP A 100 -4.15 -3.40 -16.51
C ASP A 100 -3.56 -2.79 -15.23
N ILE A 101 -2.28 -2.40 -15.31
CA ILE A 101 -1.52 -1.87 -14.18
C ILE A 101 -0.88 -0.53 -14.56
N TYR A 102 -1.19 0.48 -13.78
CA TYR A 102 -0.59 1.81 -13.85
C TYR A 102 0.37 1.98 -12.68
N ILE A 103 1.61 2.35 -12.95
CA ILE A 103 2.66 2.49 -11.92
C ILE A 103 3.07 3.94 -11.80
N ILE A 104 3.01 4.48 -10.60
CA ILE A 104 3.44 5.85 -10.28
C ILE A 104 4.41 5.86 -9.11
N ASN A 105 5.37 6.79 -9.13
CA ASN A 105 6.20 7.00 -7.95
C ASN A 105 5.44 7.80 -6.89
N ARG A 106 5.64 7.44 -5.63
CA ARG A 106 4.93 8.01 -4.46
C ARG A 106 4.99 9.53 -4.35
N GLU A 107 6.03 10.16 -4.88
CA GLU A 107 6.21 11.61 -4.88
C GLU A 107 5.20 12.31 -5.80
N ASN A 108 4.71 11.62 -6.82
CA ASN A 108 3.75 12.14 -7.80
C ASN A 108 2.28 11.83 -7.48
N VAL A 109 1.97 11.22 -6.34
CA VAL A 109 0.58 10.90 -5.95
C VAL A 109 -0.27 12.17 -5.84
N ALA A 110 0.26 13.24 -5.24
CA ALA A 110 -0.44 14.52 -5.16
C ALA A 110 -0.70 15.15 -6.54
N TRP A 111 0.27 15.01 -7.47
CA TRP A 111 0.05 15.43 -8.85
C TRP A 111 -1.07 14.64 -9.51
N LEU A 112 -1.08 13.30 -9.38
CA LEU A 112 -2.11 12.44 -9.96
C LEU A 112 -3.51 12.84 -9.51
N THR A 113 -3.70 13.00 -8.20
CA THR A 113 -5.01 13.35 -7.64
C THR A 113 -5.47 14.75 -8.10
N ASN A 114 -4.56 15.72 -8.22
CA ASN A 114 -4.88 17.04 -8.75
C ASN A 114 -5.19 16.98 -10.25
N GLU A 115 -4.44 16.23 -11.02
CA GLU A 115 -4.66 16.06 -12.46
C GLU A 115 -6.04 15.46 -12.73
N LEU A 116 -6.39 14.35 -12.08
CA LEU A 116 -7.70 13.71 -12.23
C LEU A 116 -8.85 14.65 -11.85
N SER A 117 -8.68 15.44 -10.80
CA SER A 117 -9.68 16.45 -10.41
C SER A 117 -9.82 17.55 -11.45
N SER A 118 -8.72 18.02 -12.05
CA SER A 118 -8.71 19.16 -12.97
C SER A 118 -9.33 18.86 -14.32
N ILE A 119 -9.18 17.61 -14.80
CA ILE A 119 -9.72 17.17 -16.09
C ILE A 119 -11.12 16.56 -15.99
N GLY A 120 -11.72 16.57 -14.78
CA GLY A 120 -13.03 15.98 -14.53
C GLY A 120 -13.06 14.46 -14.65
N ASN A 121 -11.90 13.81 -14.71
CA ASN A 121 -11.81 12.36 -14.70
C ASN A 121 -12.06 11.84 -13.29
N ALA A 122 -12.94 10.87 -13.20
CA ALA A 122 -13.16 10.15 -11.95
C ALA A 122 -11.91 9.29 -11.63
N TRP A 123 -11.72 9.02 -10.35
CA TRP A 123 -10.83 7.97 -9.90
C TRP A 123 -11.42 6.63 -10.35
N ASP A 124 -10.76 5.96 -11.29
CA ASP A 124 -11.22 4.73 -11.92
C ASP A 124 -10.31 3.51 -11.64
N PHE A 125 -9.45 3.62 -10.62
CA PHE A 125 -8.63 2.50 -10.18
C PHE A 125 -9.41 1.62 -9.19
N ASP A 126 -9.76 0.40 -9.60
CA ASP A 126 -10.46 -0.57 -8.76
C ASP A 126 -9.60 -1.05 -7.58
N MET A 127 -8.30 -1.17 -7.80
CA MET A 127 -7.34 -1.61 -6.80
C MET A 127 -6.16 -0.64 -6.70
N VAL A 128 -5.72 -0.36 -5.48
CA VAL A 128 -4.50 0.39 -5.20
C VAL A 128 -3.52 -0.51 -4.46
N VAL A 129 -2.31 -0.60 -4.96
CA VAL A 129 -1.17 -1.24 -4.29
C VAL A 129 -0.20 -0.15 -3.84
N ILE A 130 0.12 -0.10 -2.56
CA ILE A 130 1.12 0.81 -2.00
C ILE A 130 2.36 -0.02 -1.69
N ASP A 131 3.33 0.03 -2.58
CA ASP A 131 4.64 -0.60 -2.37
C ASP A 131 5.49 0.31 -1.49
N GLU A 132 6.01 -0.24 -0.40
CA GLU A 132 6.60 0.46 0.73
C GLU A 132 5.58 1.35 1.47
N LEU A 133 4.56 0.72 2.06
CA LEU A 133 3.49 1.38 2.83
C LEU A 133 4.04 2.27 3.96
N SER A 134 5.16 1.89 4.57
CA SER A 134 5.85 2.67 5.61
C SER A 134 6.27 4.08 5.15
N SER A 135 6.35 4.32 3.85
CA SER A 135 6.59 5.66 3.30
C SER A 135 5.43 6.64 3.54
N PHE A 136 4.24 6.13 3.90
CA PHE A 136 3.04 6.90 4.26
C PHE A 136 2.83 7.05 5.77
N LYS A 137 3.85 6.82 6.59
CA LYS A 137 3.79 6.91 8.06
C LYS A 137 3.41 8.29 8.61
N SER A 138 3.58 9.37 7.83
CA SER A 138 3.23 10.73 8.25
C SER A 138 1.87 11.16 7.72
N SER A 139 0.90 11.31 8.62
CA SER A 139 -0.44 11.84 8.31
C SER A 139 -0.43 13.31 7.84
N LYS A 140 0.68 14.04 8.07
CA LYS A 140 0.84 15.43 7.63
C LYS A 140 1.39 15.55 6.21
N SER A 141 1.94 14.47 5.63
CA SER A 141 2.53 14.49 4.29
C SER A 141 1.50 14.78 3.21
N GLN A 142 1.91 15.49 2.16
CA GLN A 142 1.02 15.82 1.03
C GLN A 142 0.51 14.57 0.33
N ARG A 143 1.38 13.55 0.16
CA ARG A 143 1.00 12.27 -0.45
C ARG A 143 -0.09 11.54 0.34
N PHE A 144 0.00 11.51 1.68
CA PHE A 144 -1.03 10.91 2.53
C PHE A 144 -2.35 11.66 2.39
N LYS A 145 -2.32 13.00 2.50
CA LYS A 145 -3.52 13.84 2.40
C LYS A 145 -4.20 13.71 1.04
N ALA A 146 -3.42 13.65 -0.03
CA ALA A 146 -3.91 13.46 -1.38
C ALA A 146 -4.56 12.08 -1.54
N LEU A 147 -3.83 11.01 -1.23
CA LEU A 147 -4.31 9.63 -1.41
C LEU A 147 -5.53 9.32 -0.54
N LYS A 148 -5.56 9.79 0.70
CA LYS A 148 -6.67 9.62 1.65
C LYS A 148 -8.03 10.00 1.06
N LYS A 149 -8.10 10.99 0.17
CA LYS A 149 -9.35 11.47 -0.41
C LYS A 149 -9.94 10.49 -1.44
N TYR A 150 -9.08 9.73 -2.11
CA TYR A 150 -9.46 8.90 -3.25
C TYR A 150 -9.41 7.39 -2.97
N ILE A 151 -8.59 6.96 -2.01
CA ILE A 151 -8.37 5.52 -1.77
C ILE A 151 -9.64 4.76 -1.36
N THR A 152 -10.62 5.48 -0.79
CA THR A 152 -11.92 4.91 -0.43
C THR A 152 -12.79 4.58 -1.64
N LEU A 153 -12.48 5.16 -2.81
CA LEU A 153 -13.20 4.90 -4.06
C LEU A 153 -12.74 3.59 -4.72
N SER A 154 -11.58 3.07 -4.33
CA SER A 154 -11.11 1.79 -4.83
C SER A 154 -11.74 0.63 -4.05
N LYS A 155 -12.11 -0.42 -4.77
CA LYS A 155 -12.68 -1.65 -4.20
C LYS A 155 -11.66 -2.36 -3.30
N ARG A 156 -10.38 -2.36 -3.72
CA ARG A 156 -9.30 -3.08 -3.05
C ARG A 156 -8.09 -2.20 -2.76
N VAL A 157 -7.45 -2.43 -1.62
CA VAL A 157 -6.19 -1.76 -1.25
C VAL A 157 -5.23 -2.78 -0.66
N VAL A 158 -4.02 -2.83 -1.19
CA VAL A 158 -2.92 -3.67 -0.69
C VAL A 158 -1.75 -2.79 -0.29
N GLY A 159 -1.33 -2.89 0.96
CA GLY A 159 -0.13 -2.22 1.46
C GLY A 159 1.01 -3.22 1.67
N LEU A 160 2.16 -2.97 1.08
CA LEU A 160 3.34 -3.82 1.17
C LEU A 160 4.44 -3.10 1.95
N THR A 161 5.04 -3.74 2.93
CA THR A 161 6.25 -3.25 3.61
C THR A 161 6.98 -4.37 4.33
N GLY A 162 8.31 -4.24 4.46
CA GLY A 162 9.11 -5.09 5.35
C GLY A 162 9.26 -4.51 6.75
N THR A 163 9.00 -3.21 6.91
CA THR A 163 9.20 -2.47 8.17
C THR A 163 8.00 -1.60 8.49
N PRO A 164 6.90 -2.16 9.03
CA PRO A 164 5.65 -1.42 9.23
C PRO A 164 5.77 -0.29 10.25
N ALA A 165 6.64 -0.41 11.24
CA ALA A 165 6.81 0.54 12.33
C ALA A 165 8.28 1.01 12.50
N PRO A 166 8.89 1.66 11.49
CA PRO A 166 10.32 1.97 11.50
C PRO A 166 10.75 2.91 12.64
N ASN A 167 9.86 3.77 13.14
CA ASN A 167 10.09 4.63 14.30
C ASN A 167 9.16 4.27 15.47
N GLY A 168 8.67 3.03 15.52
CA GLY A 168 7.76 2.53 16.54
C GLY A 168 6.28 2.58 16.12
N LEU A 169 5.43 2.07 16.99
CA LEU A 169 4.01 1.84 16.74
C LEU A 169 3.21 3.10 16.34
N ILE A 170 3.75 4.28 16.65
CA ILE A 170 3.11 5.55 16.28
C ILE A 170 2.99 5.75 14.78
N ASP A 171 3.86 5.11 14.01
CA ASP A 171 3.86 5.19 12.54
C ASP A 171 2.76 4.35 11.89
N LEU A 172 2.14 3.42 12.63
CA LEU A 172 1.14 2.50 12.08
C LEU A 172 -0.18 3.18 11.73
N TRP A 173 -0.57 4.21 12.47
CA TRP A 173 -1.91 4.81 12.30
C TRP A 173 -2.19 5.24 10.86
N SER A 174 -1.30 6.01 10.25
CA SER A 174 -1.53 6.51 8.88
C SER A 174 -1.45 5.41 7.82
N GLN A 175 -0.65 4.39 8.06
CA GLN A 175 -0.56 3.23 7.18
C GLN A 175 -1.86 2.42 7.21
N ILE A 176 -2.33 2.06 8.39
CA ILE A 176 -3.58 1.33 8.56
C ILE A 176 -4.78 2.17 8.12
N TYR A 177 -4.75 3.49 8.36
CA TYR A 177 -5.81 4.38 7.88
C TYR A 177 -6.00 4.32 6.36
N LEU A 178 -4.92 4.20 5.57
CA LEU A 178 -5.03 4.03 4.12
C LEU A 178 -5.65 2.69 3.73
N LEU A 179 -5.54 1.68 4.56
CA LEU A 179 -6.19 0.38 4.33
C LEU A 179 -7.67 0.41 4.70
N ASP A 180 -8.03 0.94 5.87
CA ASP A 180 -9.37 0.73 6.47
C ASP A 180 -10.14 2.03 6.80
N SER A 181 -9.60 3.20 6.45
CA SER A 181 -10.22 4.51 6.71
C SER A 181 -10.46 4.80 8.19
N GLY A 182 -9.67 4.19 9.07
CA GLY A 182 -9.68 4.40 10.50
C GLY A 182 -10.68 3.51 11.28
N GLU A 183 -11.13 2.43 10.67
CA GLU A 183 -12.02 1.47 11.33
C GLU A 183 -11.37 0.84 12.56
N ARG A 184 -10.11 0.40 12.47
CA ARG A 184 -9.43 -0.34 13.55
C ARG A 184 -8.71 0.55 14.54
N LEU A 185 -7.90 1.48 14.05
CA LEU A 185 -7.06 2.34 14.91
C LEU A 185 -7.65 3.71 15.20
N GLY A 186 -8.86 3.98 14.70
CA GLY A 186 -9.59 5.22 14.91
C GLY A 186 -9.40 6.25 13.79
N ARG A 187 -10.37 7.16 13.66
CA ARG A 187 -10.46 8.12 12.57
C ARG A 187 -9.46 9.28 12.65
N THR A 188 -8.85 9.48 13.82
CA THR A 188 -7.92 10.61 14.03
C THR A 188 -6.63 10.13 14.67
N VAL A 189 -5.51 10.75 14.23
CA VAL A 189 -4.19 10.47 14.82
C VAL A 189 -4.13 10.90 16.29
N SER A 190 -4.87 11.94 16.67
CA SER A 190 -4.94 12.41 18.07
C SER A 190 -5.59 11.35 18.97
N GLY A 191 -6.73 10.81 18.55
CA GLY A 191 -7.41 9.74 19.30
C GLY A 191 -6.58 8.45 19.38
N TYR A 192 -5.82 8.11 18.33
CA TYR A 192 -4.88 7.00 18.38
C TYR A 192 -3.78 7.21 19.42
N ARG A 193 -3.18 8.41 19.41
CA ARG A 193 -2.14 8.79 20.39
C ARG A 193 -2.66 8.78 21.83
N GLU A 194 -3.80 9.39 22.06
CA GLU A 194 -4.43 9.44 23.39
C GLU A 194 -4.77 8.04 23.93
N ARG A 195 -5.25 7.16 23.06
CA ARG A 195 -5.63 5.80 23.44
C ARG A 195 -4.42 4.92 23.79
N TYR A 196 -3.38 4.94 22.96
CA TYR A 196 -2.31 3.96 23.02
C TYR A 196 -0.95 4.47 23.52
N PHE A 197 -0.80 5.78 23.71
CA PHE A 197 0.50 6.37 24.02
C PHE A 197 0.44 7.31 25.21
N LEU A 198 1.60 7.51 25.83
CA LEU A 198 1.86 8.56 26.82
C LEU A 198 2.85 9.56 26.22
N PRO A 199 2.73 10.87 26.52
CA PRO A 199 3.79 11.83 26.24
C PRO A 199 5.09 11.39 26.93
N ASP A 200 6.18 11.38 26.16
CA ASP A 200 7.52 11.01 26.68
C ASP A 200 8.38 12.26 26.86
N LYS A 201 8.76 12.91 25.77
CA LYS A 201 9.50 14.18 25.81
C LYS A 201 8.58 15.33 25.45
N ARG A 202 8.47 16.32 26.33
CA ARG A 202 7.63 17.51 26.13
C ARG A 202 8.27 18.76 26.74
N ASN A 203 7.91 19.91 26.21
CA ASN A 203 8.02 21.21 26.89
C ASN A 203 6.63 21.69 27.33
N GLN A 204 6.52 22.95 27.76
CA GLN A 204 5.23 23.52 28.24
C GLN A 204 4.12 23.51 27.19
N THR A 205 4.45 23.53 25.89
CA THR A 205 3.49 23.72 24.79
C THR A 205 3.48 22.58 23.77
N THR A 206 4.54 21.77 23.69
CA THR A 206 4.73 20.80 22.62
C THR A 206 5.21 19.44 23.13
N ILE A 207 4.60 18.38 22.63
CA ILE A 207 5.04 16.99 22.86
C ILE A 207 5.93 16.60 21.68
N PHE A 208 7.19 16.23 21.95
CA PHE A 208 8.19 15.86 20.94
C PHE A 208 8.20 14.36 20.66
N SER A 209 7.94 13.53 21.67
CA SER A 209 7.90 12.07 21.52
C SER A 209 6.81 11.44 22.38
N TYR A 210 6.43 10.22 21.98
CA TYR A 210 5.44 9.41 22.65
C TYR A 210 6.03 8.03 22.93
N LYS A 211 5.65 7.40 24.03
CA LYS A 211 5.92 6.00 24.34
C LYS A 211 4.61 5.21 24.42
N PRO A 212 4.59 3.96 23.98
CA PRO A 212 3.40 3.12 24.14
C PRO A 212 3.04 2.97 25.64
N LYS A 213 1.75 2.91 25.93
CA LYS A 213 1.24 2.46 27.21
C LYS A 213 1.50 0.96 27.36
N GLU A 214 1.48 0.46 28.57
CA GLU A 214 1.52 -0.96 28.86
C GLU A 214 0.42 -1.70 28.06
N GLU A 215 0.74 -2.85 27.49
CA GLU A 215 -0.13 -3.66 26.61
C GLU A 215 -0.61 -3.02 25.32
N SER A 216 -0.27 -1.77 25.01
CA SER A 216 -0.72 -1.10 23.78
C SER A 216 -0.22 -1.78 22.52
N GLU A 217 0.99 -2.33 22.56
CA GLU A 217 1.55 -3.05 21.41
C GLU A 217 0.69 -4.25 21.02
N LYS A 218 0.39 -5.10 21.98
CA LYS A 218 -0.49 -6.26 21.80
C LYS A 218 -1.88 -5.82 21.31
N ALA A 219 -2.48 -4.83 21.97
CA ALA A 219 -3.79 -4.32 21.63
C ALA A 219 -3.87 -3.74 20.19
N ILE A 220 -2.80 -3.09 19.71
CA ILE A 220 -2.71 -2.57 18.35
C ILE A 220 -2.62 -3.73 17.35
N TYR A 221 -1.70 -4.68 17.57
CA TYR A 221 -1.53 -5.82 16.66
C TYR A 221 -2.77 -6.73 16.63
N ASP A 222 -3.42 -6.98 17.74
CA ASP A 222 -4.66 -7.75 17.80
C ASP A 222 -5.75 -7.10 16.95
N LYS A 223 -5.85 -5.75 16.96
CA LYS A 223 -6.84 -5.02 16.17
C LYS A 223 -6.64 -5.06 14.66
N ILE A 224 -5.42 -5.18 14.20
CA ILE A 224 -5.09 -5.19 12.76
C ILE A 224 -4.86 -6.59 12.20
N SER A 225 -4.88 -7.61 13.05
CA SER A 225 -4.53 -9.00 12.70
C SER A 225 -5.44 -9.62 11.64
N ASP A 226 -6.69 -9.16 11.56
CA ASP A 226 -7.65 -9.64 10.57
C ASP A 226 -7.36 -9.13 9.14
N ILE A 227 -6.68 -7.96 9.01
CA ILE A 227 -6.31 -7.39 7.71
C ILE A 227 -4.80 -7.38 7.44
N CYS A 228 -3.97 -7.64 8.42
CA CYS A 228 -2.52 -7.63 8.26
C CYS A 228 -1.93 -9.02 8.46
N VAL A 229 -0.95 -9.37 7.60
CA VAL A 229 -0.15 -10.58 7.74
C VAL A 229 1.31 -10.17 7.90
N SER A 230 1.96 -10.67 8.95
CA SER A 230 3.39 -10.46 9.20
C SER A 230 4.12 -11.78 9.05
N MET A 231 5.22 -11.77 8.30
CA MET A 231 6.07 -12.94 8.11
C MET A 231 7.52 -12.49 8.04
N SER A 232 8.37 -13.12 8.84
CA SER A 232 9.82 -12.91 8.82
C SER A 232 10.52 -13.96 7.96
N ALA A 233 11.72 -13.65 7.49
CA ALA A 233 12.56 -14.61 6.77
C ALA A 233 13.05 -15.76 7.68
N GLU A 234 13.00 -15.58 8.99
CA GLU A 234 13.41 -16.59 9.98
C GLU A 234 12.32 -17.66 10.21
N ASP A 235 11.08 -17.38 9.81
CA ASP A 235 9.94 -18.28 10.02
C ASP A 235 9.84 -19.39 8.94
N TRP A 236 10.67 -19.33 7.89
CA TRP A 236 10.58 -20.18 6.67
C TRP A 236 11.96 -20.53 6.11
#